data_2f14d33f569757c4b73d20bacb1efbfe
#
_entry.id   2f14d33f569757c4b73d20bacb1efbfe
#
_cell.length_a   1.000
_cell.length_b   1.000
_cell.length_c   1.000
_cell.angle_alpha   90.00
_cell.angle_beta   90.00
_cell.angle_gamma   90.00
#
_symmetry.space_group_name_H-M   'P 1'
#
loop_
_entity.id
_entity.type
_entity.pdbx_description
1 polymer ?
#
loop_
_entity_poly.entity_id
_entity_poly.type
_entity_poly.pdbx_seq_one_letter_code
_entity_poly.pdbx_strand_id
1 'polypeptide(L)'
;MANGAVYADGDKFICIHDRKLDALEDLLEAANGKPVLIAYWYKHDLERIEERLHRLHIPSSRMDSSESIARWNRGELPVGLIHPASAGHGLNLQYGGSTFIWFGLTWSLELYQQANARLWRQGQNDTVVIHHIITKGTIDERIMAALKAKDKAQSALIDAVKANLEVDA
;
A
#
# COMPACT_ATOMS: atom_id res chain seq x y z
N MET A 1 11.70 4.33 15.63
CA MET A 1 11.70 3.34 14.53
C MET A 1 10.30 3.20 13.99
N ALA A 2 10.05 3.46 12.69
CA ALA A 2 8.69 3.60 12.17
C ALA A 2 7.91 2.26 12.13
N ASN A 3 8.49 1.22 11.52
CA ASN A 3 7.78 -0.04 11.33
C ASN A 3 7.91 -1.04 12.50
N GLY A 4 8.59 -0.65 13.57
CA GLY A 4 8.68 -1.45 14.79
C GLY A 4 9.69 -2.60 14.74
N ALA A 5 10.54 -2.68 13.71
CA ALA A 5 11.63 -3.63 13.61
C ALA A 5 12.85 -3.02 12.93
N VAL A 6 14.03 -3.61 13.16
CA VAL A 6 15.31 -3.25 12.53
C VAL A 6 16.03 -4.48 12.09
N TYR A 7 16.73 -4.36 10.97
CA TYR A 7 17.71 -5.39 10.60
C TYR A 7 18.87 -5.42 11.59
N ALA A 8 19.21 -6.61 12.01
CA ALA A 8 20.46 -6.95 12.71
C ALA A 8 21.46 -7.50 11.68
N ASP A 9 22.47 -8.23 12.10
CA ASP A 9 23.43 -8.85 11.20
C ASP A 9 22.77 -9.84 10.24
N GLY A 10 22.97 -9.63 8.93
CA GLY A 10 22.36 -10.42 7.86
C GLY A 10 20.86 -10.18 7.69
N ASP A 11 20.12 -11.24 7.35
CA ASP A 11 18.65 -11.20 7.14
C ASP A 11 17.84 -11.22 8.45
N LYS A 12 18.50 -11.25 9.61
CA LYS A 12 17.81 -11.23 10.90
C LYS A 12 17.33 -9.85 11.24
N PHE A 13 16.17 -9.75 11.86
CA PHE A 13 15.65 -8.49 12.38
C PHE A 13 15.27 -8.62 13.86
N ILE A 14 15.29 -7.49 14.55
CA ILE A 14 14.89 -7.36 15.94
C ILE A 14 13.57 -6.59 15.96
N CYS A 15 12.53 -7.22 16.53
CA CYS A 15 11.25 -6.55 16.79
C CYS A 15 11.41 -5.65 18.01
N ILE A 16 10.98 -4.38 17.87
CA ILE A 16 11.03 -3.36 18.92
C ILE A 16 9.62 -3.12 19.48
N HIS A 17 8.61 -3.06 18.61
CA HIS A 17 7.21 -2.88 18.99
C HIS A 17 6.27 -3.28 17.85
N ASP A 18 5.00 -3.53 18.19
CA ASP A 18 3.95 -3.98 17.26
C ASP A 18 2.89 -2.91 16.95
N ARG A 19 3.10 -1.65 17.32
CA ARG A 19 2.10 -0.57 17.20
C ARG A 19 1.47 -0.44 15.81
N LYS A 20 2.26 -0.63 14.74
CA LYS A 20 1.70 -0.62 13.37
C LYS A 20 0.87 -1.86 13.07
N LEU A 21 1.23 -3.00 13.65
CA LEU A 21 0.44 -4.23 13.51
C LEU A 21 -0.88 -4.13 14.27
N ASP A 22 -0.87 -3.50 15.45
CA ASP A 22 -2.09 -3.26 16.22
C ASP A 22 -3.03 -2.30 15.45
N ALA A 23 -2.49 -1.21 14.90
CA ALA A 23 -3.26 -0.31 14.03
C ALA A 23 -3.74 -0.98 12.72
N LEU A 24 -2.99 -1.94 12.18
CA LEU A 24 -3.42 -2.74 11.04
C LEU A 24 -4.60 -3.63 11.41
N GLU A 25 -4.57 -4.26 12.57
CA GLU A 25 -5.65 -5.09 13.10
C GLU A 25 -6.94 -4.27 13.27
N ASP A 26 -6.86 -3.08 13.88
CA ASP A 26 -8.00 -2.16 14.01
C ASP A 26 -8.61 -1.79 12.64
N LEU A 27 -7.78 -1.57 11.62
CA LEU A 27 -8.25 -1.26 10.25
C LEU A 27 -8.89 -2.47 9.57
N LEU A 28 -8.37 -3.68 9.80
CA LEU A 28 -8.96 -4.92 9.27
C LEU A 28 -10.32 -5.20 9.91
N GLU A 29 -10.46 -4.99 11.22
CA GLU A 29 -11.75 -5.08 11.91
C GLU A 29 -12.75 -4.06 11.37
N ALA A 30 -12.30 -2.80 11.18
CA ALA A 30 -13.13 -1.72 10.62
C ALA A 30 -13.57 -2.00 9.17
N ALA A 31 -12.78 -2.76 8.40
CA ALA A 31 -13.14 -3.18 7.05
C ALA A 31 -14.32 -4.17 7.04
N ASN A 32 -14.65 -4.79 8.18
CA ASN A 32 -15.81 -5.64 8.39
C ASN A 32 -15.97 -6.72 7.30
N GLY A 33 -14.88 -7.45 7.04
CA GLY A 33 -14.84 -8.55 6.07
C GLY A 33 -14.71 -8.12 4.60
N LYS A 34 -14.65 -6.81 4.30
CA LYS A 34 -14.33 -6.34 2.94
C LYS A 34 -12.87 -6.61 2.62
N PRO A 35 -12.55 -7.00 1.38
CA PRO A 35 -11.17 -7.26 0.99
C PRO A 35 -10.28 -6.02 1.11
N VAL A 36 -9.06 -6.23 1.63
CA VAL A 36 -8.08 -5.19 1.89
C VAL A 36 -6.75 -5.51 1.21
N LEU A 37 -6.21 -4.56 0.44
CA LEU A 37 -4.87 -4.65 -0.13
C LEU A 37 -3.88 -3.94 0.80
N ILE A 38 -2.80 -4.61 1.21
CA ILE A 38 -1.80 -4.07 2.13
C ILE A 38 -0.47 -3.92 1.41
N ALA A 39 0.09 -2.70 1.39
CA ALA A 39 1.42 -2.42 0.89
C ALA A 39 2.45 -2.49 2.02
N TYR A 40 3.49 -3.29 1.83
CA TYR A 40 4.65 -3.40 2.70
C TYR A 40 5.91 -2.91 1.97
N TRP A 41 6.95 -2.54 2.72
CA TRP A 41 8.20 -2.07 2.13
C TRP A 41 9.38 -2.99 2.43
N TYR A 42 9.52 -3.44 3.68
CA TYR A 42 10.62 -4.31 4.08
C TYR A 42 10.19 -5.77 4.16
N LYS A 43 11.14 -6.68 3.98
CA LYS A 43 10.91 -8.12 4.13
C LYS A 43 10.39 -8.47 5.53
N HIS A 44 10.97 -7.85 6.57
CA HIS A 44 10.48 -8.04 7.96
C HIS A 44 9.04 -7.50 8.17
N ASP A 45 8.61 -6.47 7.41
CA ASP A 45 7.20 -6.03 7.47
C ASP A 45 6.29 -7.15 6.98
N LEU A 46 6.63 -7.74 5.82
CA LEU A 46 5.88 -8.84 5.24
C LEU A 46 5.76 -10.02 6.20
N GLU A 47 6.88 -10.49 6.74
CA GLU A 47 6.90 -11.64 7.66
C GLU A 47 6.05 -11.38 8.91
N ARG A 48 6.14 -10.20 9.50
CA ARG A 48 5.34 -9.80 10.67
C ARG A 48 3.86 -9.65 10.37
N ILE A 49 3.52 -9.12 9.20
CA ILE A 49 2.12 -9.02 8.75
C ILE A 49 1.55 -10.41 8.52
N GLU A 50 2.25 -11.29 7.80
CA GLU A 50 1.82 -12.67 7.54
C GLU A 50 1.63 -13.44 8.87
N GLU A 51 2.54 -13.32 9.82
CA GLU A 51 2.42 -13.93 11.14
C GLU A 51 1.20 -13.40 11.93
N ARG A 52 0.95 -12.08 11.89
CA ARG A 52 -0.21 -11.48 12.56
C ARG A 52 -1.52 -11.98 11.93
N LEU A 53 -1.63 -11.98 10.59
CA LEU A 53 -2.80 -12.47 9.86
C LEU A 53 -3.06 -13.96 10.14
N HIS A 54 -2.00 -14.77 10.19
CA HIS A 54 -2.10 -16.19 10.55
C HIS A 54 -2.66 -16.38 11.97
N ARG A 55 -2.18 -15.62 12.95
CA ARG A 55 -2.70 -15.65 14.33
C ARG A 55 -4.18 -15.25 14.43
N LEU A 56 -4.62 -14.34 13.57
CA LEU A 56 -6.00 -13.88 13.48
C LEU A 56 -6.88 -14.81 12.61
N HIS A 57 -6.31 -15.88 12.04
CA HIS A 57 -7.00 -16.80 11.12
C HIS A 57 -7.58 -16.08 9.88
N ILE A 58 -6.91 -15.00 9.43
CA ILE A 58 -7.29 -14.24 8.23
C ILE A 58 -6.49 -14.77 7.03
N PRO A 59 -7.13 -15.39 6.03
CA PRO A 59 -6.45 -15.83 4.81
C PRO A 59 -5.83 -14.65 4.06
N SER A 60 -4.60 -14.80 3.63
CA SER A 60 -3.91 -13.78 2.85
C SER A 60 -3.07 -14.41 1.75
N SER A 61 -2.74 -13.62 0.74
CA SER A 61 -1.80 -14.04 -0.31
C SER A 61 -1.01 -12.86 -0.84
N ARG A 62 0.22 -13.12 -1.27
CA ARG A 62 1.03 -12.13 -1.98
C ARG A 62 0.51 -11.98 -3.40
N MET A 63 0.46 -10.75 -3.90
CA MET A 63 0.01 -10.42 -5.25
C MET A 63 1.17 -10.53 -6.26
N ASP A 64 1.85 -11.65 -6.28
CA ASP A 64 3.05 -11.94 -7.07
C ASP A 64 2.87 -13.06 -8.10
N SER A 65 1.69 -13.70 -8.14
CA SER A 65 1.36 -14.75 -9.10
C SER A 65 0.01 -14.50 -9.78
N SER A 66 -0.15 -15.02 -11.00
CA SER A 66 -1.43 -14.93 -11.72
C SER A 66 -2.57 -15.61 -10.98
N GLU A 67 -2.27 -16.67 -10.24
CA GLU A 67 -3.27 -17.40 -9.45
C GLU A 67 -3.76 -16.55 -8.26
N SER A 68 -2.86 -15.95 -7.48
CA SER A 68 -3.24 -15.09 -6.35
C SER A 68 -4.03 -13.86 -6.80
N ILE A 69 -3.65 -13.26 -7.93
CA ILE A 69 -4.38 -12.14 -8.55
C ILE A 69 -5.79 -12.57 -8.99
N ALA A 70 -5.92 -13.74 -9.61
CA ALA A 70 -7.22 -14.26 -10.02
C ALA A 70 -8.12 -14.55 -8.81
N ARG A 71 -7.60 -15.15 -7.74
CA ARG A 71 -8.33 -15.40 -6.48
C ARG A 71 -8.76 -14.09 -5.82
N TRP A 72 -7.86 -13.09 -5.78
CA TRP A 72 -8.18 -11.75 -5.29
C TRP A 72 -9.35 -11.14 -6.07
N ASN A 73 -9.26 -11.12 -7.40
CA ASN A 73 -10.29 -10.52 -8.26
C ASN A 73 -11.65 -11.26 -8.22
N ARG A 74 -11.67 -12.52 -7.79
CA ARG A 74 -12.91 -13.26 -7.53
C ARG A 74 -13.46 -13.05 -6.10
N GLY A 75 -12.79 -12.25 -5.28
CA GLY A 75 -13.19 -12.00 -3.88
C GLY A 75 -12.95 -13.20 -2.94
N GLU A 76 -12.08 -14.14 -3.31
CA GLU A 76 -11.76 -15.34 -2.51
C GLU A 76 -10.71 -15.05 -1.41
N LEU A 77 -10.05 -13.91 -1.47
CA LEU A 77 -9.00 -13.51 -0.53
C LEU A 77 -9.43 -12.24 0.22
N PRO A 78 -9.58 -12.31 1.55
CA PRO A 78 -9.86 -11.12 2.35
C PRO A 78 -8.68 -10.16 2.44
N VAL A 79 -7.43 -10.64 2.30
CA VAL A 79 -6.23 -9.79 2.33
C VAL A 79 -5.28 -10.15 1.20
N GLY A 80 -4.91 -9.11 0.43
CA GLY A 80 -3.82 -9.14 -0.55
C GLY A 80 -2.59 -8.40 -0.01
N LEU A 81 -1.38 -8.95 -0.23
CA LEU A 81 -0.12 -8.32 0.17
C LEU A 81 0.67 -7.92 -1.08
N ILE A 82 1.08 -6.65 -1.17
CA ILE A 82 1.79 -6.13 -2.34
C ILE A 82 3.04 -5.35 -1.96
N HIS A 83 4.14 -5.58 -2.68
CA HIS A 83 5.30 -4.69 -2.62
C HIS A 83 5.15 -3.62 -3.71
N PRO A 84 5.27 -2.32 -3.41
CA PRO A 84 5.02 -1.25 -4.40
C PRO A 84 5.88 -1.37 -5.67
N ALA A 85 7.13 -1.84 -5.57
CA ALA A 85 7.98 -2.03 -6.75
C ALA A 85 7.50 -3.16 -7.67
N SER A 86 6.83 -4.20 -7.16
CA SER A 86 6.23 -5.26 -7.99
C SER A 86 4.93 -4.83 -8.66
N ALA A 87 4.31 -3.74 -8.19
CA ALA A 87 3.13 -3.15 -8.80
C ALA A 87 3.39 -2.62 -10.23
N GLY A 88 4.63 -2.40 -10.64
CA GLY A 88 5.01 -1.94 -11.98
C GLY A 88 4.61 -2.88 -13.13
N HIS A 89 4.34 -4.15 -12.86
CA HIS A 89 4.06 -5.18 -13.88
C HIS A 89 2.59 -5.24 -14.34
N GLY A 90 1.82 -4.16 -14.26
CA GLY A 90 0.49 -4.09 -14.86
C GLY A 90 -0.61 -4.89 -14.17
N LEU A 91 -0.45 -5.19 -12.88
CA LEU A 91 -1.43 -5.95 -12.09
C LEU A 91 -2.81 -5.24 -12.08
N ASN A 92 -3.86 -5.98 -12.40
CA ASN A 92 -5.25 -5.51 -12.33
C ASN A 92 -5.88 -6.08 -11.04
N LEU A 93 -6.02 -5.24 -10.00
CA LEU A 93 -6.53 -5.65 -8.70
C LEU A 93 -7.86 -4.97 -8.33
N GLN A 94 -8.41 -4.14 -9.23
CA GLN A 94 -9.60 -3.31 -8.99
C GLN A 94 -10.89 -4.10 -8.75
N TYR A 95 -10.94 -5.38 -9.12
CA TYR A 95 -12.15 -6.18 -8.97
C TYR A 95 -12.25 -6.89 -7.60
N GLY A 96 -11.13 -7.03 -6.89
CA GLY A 96 -11.08 -7.78 -5.65
C GLY A 96 -11.45 -6.96 -4.41
N GLY A 97 -11.29 -5.63 -4.45
CA GLY A 97 -11.59 -4.77 -3.32
C GLY A 97 -11.35 -3.28 -3.60
N SER A 98 -11.70 -2.44 -2.63
CA SER A 98 -11.59 -0.98 -2.72
C SER A 98 -10.84 -0.34 -1.55
N THR A 99 -10.30 -1.12 -0.63
CA THR A 99 -9.54 -0.62 0.52
C THR A 99 -8.05 -0.93 0.35
N PHE A 100 -7.21 0.10 0.46
CA PHE A 100 -5.76 0.02 0.38
C PHE A 100 -5.13 0.51 1.68
N ILE A 101 -4.22 -0.26 2.27
CA ILE A 101 -3.51 0.11 3.49
C ILE A 101 -2.01 0.16 3.22
N TRP A 102 -1.40 1.33 3.41
CA TRP A 102 0.04 1.50 3.44
C TRP A 102 0.59 1.19 4.83
N PHE A 103 1.13 0.01 5.02
CA PHE A 103 1.86 -0.38 6.23
C PHE A 103 3.30 0.14 6.20
N GLY A 104 4.00 -0.06 5.08
CA GLY A 104 5.32 0.49 4.80
C GLY A 104 5.26 1.53 3.69
N LEU A 105 5.82 2.74 3.92
CA LEU A 105 5.80 3.84 2.98
C LEU A 105 7.02 3.83 2.04
N THR A 106 6.88 4.42 0.85
CA THR A 106 7.95 4.63 -0.12
C THR A 106 8.27 6.11 -0.29
N TRP A 107 9.54 6.45 -0.59
CA TRP A 107 9.96 7.79 -0.99
C TRP A 107 9.65 8.14 -2.46
N SER A 108 9.33 7.13 -3.27
CA SER A 108 9.04 7.29 -4.69
C SER A 108 7.58 7.65 -4.90
N LEU A 109 7.31 8.85 -5.41
CA LEU A 109 5.95 9.25 -5.80
C LEU A 109 5.41 8.35 -6.91
N GLU A 110 6.26 7.96 -7.86
CA GLU A 110 5.88 7.08 -8.95
C GLU A 110 5.38 5.72 -8.44
N LEU A 111 6.14 5.05 -7.57
CA LEU A 111 5.73 3.77 -6.98
C LEU A 111 4.46 3.91 -6.13
N TYR A 112 4.32 5.03 -5.41
CA TYR A 112 3.14 5.33 -4.63
C TYR A 112 1.90 5.48 -5.51
N GLN A 113 1.98 6.27 -6.57
CA GLN A 113 0.89 6.47 -7.52
C GLN A 113 0.56 5.20 -8.30
N GLN A 114 1.57 4.45 -8.76
CA GLN A 114 1.39 3.18 -9.46
C GLN A 114 0.69 2.14 -8.57
N ALA A 115 1.09 2.01 -7.32
CA ALA A 115 0.46 1.07 -6.39
C ALA A 115 -1.01 1.43 -6.13
N ASN A 116 -1.31 2.70 -5.85
CA ASN A 116 -2.69 3.17 -5.65
C ASN A 116 -3.56 2.93 -6.90
N ALA A 117 -3.00 3.14 -8.09
CA ALA A 117 -3.69 2.91 -9.36
C ALA A 117 -4.05 1.44 -9.63
N ARG A 118 -3.58 0.47 -8.81
CA ARG A 118 -3.99 -0.93 -8.92
C ARG A 118 -5.42 -1.17 -8.48
N LEU A 119 -5.91 -0.39 -7.52
CA LEU A 119 -7.32 -0.38 -7.12
C LEU A 119 -8.11 0.76 -7.76
N TRP A 120 -7.52 1.96 -7.84
CA TRP A 120 -8.17 3.12 -8.43
C TRP A 120 -7.97 3.15 -9.95
N ARG A 121 -8.76 2.38 -10.66
CA ARG A 121 -8.66 2.18 -12.10
C ARG A 121 -10.04 2.04 -12.74
N GLN A 122 -10.11 2.17 -14.07
CA GLN A 122 -11.32 1.90 -14.83
C GLN A 122 -11.85 0.49 -14.56
N GLY A 123 -13.14 0.38 -14.25
CA GLY A 123 -13.79 -0.87 -13.82
C GLY A 123 -13.93 -1.02 -12.31
N GLN A 124 -13.38 -0.11 -11.50
CA GLN A 124 -13.69 -0.03 -10.07
C GLN A 124 -15.04 0.67 -9.88
N ASN A 125 -15.98 -0.02 -9.21
CA ASN A 125 -17.32 0.50 -8.97
C ASN A 125 -17.50 1.11 -7.58
N ASP A 126 -16.58 0.81 -6.66
CA ASP A 126 -16.63 1.29 -5.28
C ASP A 126 -15.68 2.49 -5.06
N THR A 127 -15.98 3.28 -4.05
CA THR A 127 -15.05 4.32 -3.60
C THR A 127 -13.79 3.70 -3.04
N VAL A 128 -12.64 3.99 -3.64
CA VAL A 128 -11.34 3.53 -3.15
C VAL A 128 -10.92 4.35 -1.93
N VAL A 129 -10.69 3.67 -0.82
CA VAL A 129 -10.21 4.27 0.43
C VAL A 129 -8.75 3.86 0.65
N ILE A 130 -7.87 4.86 0.83
CA ILE A 130 -6.44 4.66 1.06
C ILE A 130 -6.08 5.09 2.48
N HIS A 131 -5.66 4.13 3.30
CA HIS A 131 -5.18 4.36 4.65
C HIS A 131 -3.64 4.35 4.69
N HIS A 132 -3.07 5.20 5.54
CA HIS A 132 -1.64 5.23 5.81
C HIS A 132 -1.41 5.04 7.29
N ILE A 133 -0.70 3.97 7.67
CA ILE A 133 -0.31 3.76 9.07
C ILE A 133 1.00 4.51 9.31
N ILE A 134 0.91 5.62 10.04
CA ILE A 134 2.02 6.56 10.28
C ILE A 134 2.38 6.54 11.76
N THR A 135 3.65 6.29 12.05
CA THR A 135 4.19 6.44 13.41
C THR A 135 4.66 7.88 13.61
N LYS A 136 4.01 8.61 14.54
CA LYS A 136 4.35 10.00 14.87
C LYS A 136 5.78 10.13 15.36
N GLY A 137 6.43 11.24 15.03
CA GLY A 137 7.81 11.52 15.42
C GLY A 137 8.85 10.67 14.68
N THR A 138 8.49 10.04 13.58
CA THR A 138 9.36 9.16 12.81
C THR A 138 9.55 9.61 11.37
N ILE A 139 10.32 8.81 10.62
CA ILE A 139 10.55 8.99 9.19
C ILE A 139 9.25 8.97 8.36
N ASP A 140 8.19 8.29 8.84
CA ASP A 140 6.92 8.19 8.13
C ASP A 140 6.30 9.56 7.84
N GLU A 141 6.33 10.49 8.81
CA GLU A 141 5.80 11.85 8.63
C GLU A 141 6.58 12.60 7.55
N ARG A 142 7.90 12.42 7.52
CA ARG A 142 8.77 13.03 6.50
C ARG A 142 8.51 12.46 5.12
N ILE A 143 8.30 11.15 5.00
CA ILE A 143 7.94 10.49 3.73
C ILE A 143 6.62 11.04 3.23
N MET A 144 5.58 11.09 4.07
CA MET A 144 4.27 11.63 3.68
C MET A 144 4.33 13.09 3.26
N ALA A 145 5.10 13.92 3.96
CA ALA A 145 5.31 15.32 3.59
C ALA A 145 6.00 15.43 2.21
N ALA A 146 7.03 14.61 1.97
CA ALA A 146 7.76 14.58 0.70
C ALA A 146 6.86 14.11 -0.46
N LEU A 147 6.05 13.07 -0.27
CA LEU A 147 5.11 12.59 -1.28
C LEU A 147 4.09 13.67 -1.66
N LYS A 148 3.48 14.34 -0.67
CA LYS A 148 2.54 15.45 -0.91
C LYS A 148 3.18 16.63 -1.64
N ALA A 149 4.42 16.99 -1.29
CA ALA A 149 5.13 18.07 -1.96
C ALA A 149 5.46 17.74 -3.42
N LYS A 150 5.91 16.50 -3.70
CA LYS A 150 6.20 16.03 -5.06
C LYS A 150 4.94 15.96 -5.92
N ASP A 151 3.84 15.45 -5.37
CA ASP A 151 2.54 15.35 -6.07
C ASP A 151 2.02 16.74 -6.46
N LYS A 152 2.08 17.71 -5.52
CA LYS A 152 1.71 19.11 -5.80
C LYS A 152 2.57 19.73 -6.89
N ALA A 153 3.88 19.51 -6.87
CA ALA A 153 4.80 20.03 -7.87
C ALA A 153 4.54 19.41 -9.26
N GLN A 154 4.28 18.11 -9.32
CA GLN A 154 3.92 17.42 -10.57
C GLN A 154 2.60 17.93 -11.14
N SER A 155 1.58 18.11 -10.32
CA SER A 155 0.28 18.66 -10.76
C SER A 155 0.43 20.08 -11.31
N ALA A 156 1.17 20.95 -10.62
CA ALA A 156 1.42 22.32 -11.08
C ALA A 156 2.16 22.36 -12.42
N LEU A 157 3.13 21.46 -12.64
CA LEU A 157 3.82 21.35 -13.93
C LEU A 157 2.88 20.92 -15.07
N ILE A 158 2.03 19.92 -14.82
CA ILE A 158 1.06 19.45 -15.80
C ILE A 158 0.08 20.57 -16.17
N ASP A 159 -0.41 21.32 -15.19
CA ASP A 159 -1.35 22.43 -15.41
C ASP A 159 -0.69 23.57 -16.22
N ALA A 160 0.57 23.88 -15.93
CA ALA A 160 1.35 24.89 -16.69
C ALA A 160 1.56 24.46 -18.15
N VAL A 161 1.84 23.17 -18.40
CA VAL A 161 1.99 22.63 -19.77
C VAL A 161 0.68 22.69 -20.53
N LYS A 162 -0.44 22.30 -19.89
CA LYS A 162 -1.77 22.39 -20.52
C LYS A 162 -2.14 23.83 -20.88
N ALA A 163 -1.91 24.77 -19.97
CA ALA A 163 -2.19 26.18 -20.23
C ALA A 163 -1.39 26.74 -21.42
N ASN A 164 -0.13 26.33 -21.58
CA ASN A 164 0.68 26.73 -22.74
C ASN A 164 0.18 26.10 -24.05
N LEU A 165 -0.29 24.85 -24.03
CA LEU A 165 -0.83 24.19 -25.24
C LEU A 165 -2.19 24.79 -25.67
N GLU A 166 -2.98 25.32 -24.76
CA GLU A 166 -4.26 25.99 -25.06
C GLU A 166 -4.08 27.41 -25.60
N VAL A 167 -2.93 28.03 -25.38
CA VAL A 167 -2.59 29.37 -25.93
C VAL A 167 -2.10 29.27 -27.39
N ASP A 168 -1.53 28.14 -27.80
CA ASP A 168 -1.00 27.92 -29.15
C ASP A 168 -2.04 27.28 -30.10
N ALA A 169 -3.28 27.08 -29.70
CA ALA A 169 -4.38 26.50 -30.47
C ALA A 169 -5.43 27.56 -30.83
#